data_4d0b59ca11c03378cb65432f4a3d08c0
#
_entry.id   4d0b59ca11c03378cb65432f4a3d08c0
#
_cell.length_a   1.000
_cell.length_b   1.000
_cell.length_c   1.000
_cell.angle_alpha   90.00
_cell.angle_beta   90.00
_cell.angle_gamma   90.00
#
_symmetry.space_group_name_H-M   'P 1'
#
loop_
_entity.id
_entity.type
_entity.pdbx_description
1 polymer ?
#
loop_
_entity_poly.entity_id
_entity_poly.type
_entity_poly.pdbx_seq_one_letter_code
_entity_poly.pdbx_strand_id
1 'polypeptide(L)'
;MNSKLDFYIKKIETDFEKISETRKEILIELKNYLWYKYKKRQKANLIFICTQNSRRSHFAQIWLATGISYYSLKNINTFSGGTSVTEFNKTAITILKKIGYNINSPTGNNPIYRVSFSKNISSLKCFSKKYNSSFNPNENFVVIMTCSDAEKTCPFIPRAEDRILLPYDDPKIFDGTNYEEEYYEKSCKKIATEMLFSMSEFQKMVA
;
A
#
# COMPACT_ATOMS: atom_id res chain seq x y z
N MET A 1 9.23 5.31 -14.97
CA MET A 1 7.76 5.29 -14.80
C MET A 1 7.10 5.64 -16.13
N ASN A 2 5.84 5.27 -16.41
CA ASN A 2 5.17 5.76 -17.61
C ASN A 2 4.63 7.19 -17.38
N SER A 3 4.42 7.94 -18.48
CA SER A 3 4.01 9.35 -18.41
C SER A 3 2.67 9.60 -17.73
N LYS A 4 1.70 8.68 -17.89
CA LYS A 4 0.37 8.79 -17.28
C LYS A 4 0.43 8.69 -15.76
N LEU A 5 1.18 7.72 -15.24
CA LEU A 5 1.35 7.54 -13.80
C LEU A 5 2.19 8.68 -13.20
N ASP A 6 3.23 9.12 -13.89
CA ASP A 6 4.03 10.27 -13.48
C ASP A 6 3.18 11.56 -13.35
N PHE A 7 2.34 11.82 -14.34
CA PHE A 7 1.41 12.94 -14.29
C PHE A 7 0.42 12.82 -13.12
N TYR A 8 -0.11 11.62 -12.87
CA TYR A 8 -1.03 11.38 -11.76
C TYR A 8 -0.34 11.61 -10.40
N ILE A 9 0.92 11.17 -10.23
CA ILE A 9 1.69 11.40 -9.01
C ILE A 9 1.88 12.91 -8.76
N LYS A 10 2.31 13.67 -9.76
CA LYS A 10 2.48 15.13 -9.66
C LYS A 10 1.18 15.85 -9.24
N LYS A 11 0.04 15.36 -9.75
CA LYS A 11 -1.27 15.87 -9.31
C LYS A 11 -1.57 15.51 -7.84
N ILE A 12 -1.19 14.31 -7.39
CA ILE A 12 -1.37 13.89 -6.00
C ILE A 12 -0.48 14.71 -5.05
N GLU A 13 0.75 15.04 -5.45
CA GLU A 13 1.65 15.86 -4.63
C GLU A 13 1.04 17.22 -4.25
N THR A 14 0.20 17.81 -5.11
CA THR A 14 -0.53 19.05 -4.77
C THR A 14 -1.62 18.87 -3.70
N ASP A 15 -1.97 17.63 -3.36
CA ASP A 15 -2.95 17.32 -2.32
C ASP A 15 -2.30 17.00 -0.95
N PHE A 16 -0.98 17.04 -0.82
CA PHE A 16 -0.28 16.75 0.45
C PHE A 16 -0.69 17.72 1.57
N GLU A 17 -0.94 18.97 1.24
CA GLU A 17 -1.40 19.99 2.22
C GLU A 17 -2.81 19.68 2.76
N LYS A 18 -3.60 18.89 2.04
CA LYS A 18 -4.95 18.50 2.44
C LYS A 18 -4.98 17.35 3.45
N ILE A 19 -3.83 16.71 3.72
CA ILE A 19 -3.72 15.67 4.75
C ILE A 19 -3.88 16.36 6.11
N SER A 20 -4.87 15.91 6.91
CA SER A 20 -5.09 16.47 8.24
C SER A 20 -3.89 16.23 9.15
N GLU A 21 -3.67 17.11 10.14
CA GLU A 21 -2.55 16.99 11.07
C GLU A 21 -2.59 15.65 11.83
N THR A 22 -3.76 15.20 12.29
CA THR A 22 -3.92 13.90 12.93
C THR A 22 -3.47 12.74 12.03
N ARG A 23 -3.71 12.83 10.72
CA ARG A 23 -3.21 11.81 9.77
C ARG A 23 -1.70 11.92 9.58
N LYS A 24 -1.16 13.12 9.51
CA LYS A 24 0.30 13.35 9.42
C LYS A 24 1.03 12.78 10.64
N GLU A 25 0.48 12.90 11.83
CA GLU A 25 1.05 12.30 13.06
C GLU A 25 1.23 10.79 12.92
N ILE A 26 0.22 10.06 12.42
CA ILE A 26 0.33 8.62 12.16
C ILE A 26 1.37 8.31 11.06
N LEU A 27 1.41 9.13 10.00
CA LEU A 27 2.37 8.95 8.91
C LEU A 27 3.81 9.26 9.35
N ILE A 28 3.99 10.09 10.39
CA ILE A 28 5.28 10.32 11.03
C ILE A 28 5.80 9.04 11.72
N GLU A 29 4.94 8.23 12.33
CA GLU A 29 5.36 6.93 12.91
C GLU A 29 5.99 6.03 11.84
N LEU A 30 5.36 5.94 10.67
CA LEU A 30 5.90 5.20 9.52
C LEU A 30 7.27 5.76 9.09
N LYS A 31 7.40 7.08 8.97
CA LYS A 31 8.65 7.75 8.64
C LYS A 31 9.74 7.46 9.69
N ASN A 32 9.39 7.51 10.98
CA ASN A 32 10.33 7.24 12.08
C ASN A 32 10.84 5.81 12.07
N TYR A 33 9.98 4.82 11.78
CA TYR A 33 10.42 3.44 11.59
C TYR A 33 11.40 3.30 10.43
N LEU A 34 11.11 3.93 9.28
CA LEU A 34 12.01 3.92 8.13
C LEU A 34 13.36 4.58 8.44
N TRP A 35 13.33 5.71 9.16
CA TRP A 35 14.54 6.39 9.62
C TRP A 35 15.38 5.53 10.56
N TYR A 36 14.75 4.85 11.51
CA TYR A 36 15.44 3.90 12.40
C TYR A 36 16.15 2.79 11.61
N LYS A 37 15.48 2.18 10.65
CA LYS A 37 16.08 1.16 9.78
C LYS A 37 17.22 1.70 8.92
N TYR A 38 17.03 2.89 8.35
CA TYR A 38 18.07 3.58 7.57
C TYR A 38 19.33 3.82 8.39
N LYS A 39 19.21 4.38 9.59
CA LYS A 39 20.34 4.64 10.49
C LYS A 39 21.10 3.37 10.86
N LYS A 40 20.40 2.25 10.98
CA LYS A 40 21.00 0.93 11.25
C LYS A 40 21.50 0.22 9.99
N ARG A 41 21.39 0.82 8.81
CA ARG A 41 21.74 0.19 7.52
C ARG A 41 21.00 -1.12 7.28
N GLN A 42 19.79 -1.27 7.78
CA GLN A 42 18.93 -2.45 7.66
C GLN A 42 17.89 -2.25 6.58
N LYS A 43 17.36 -3.37 6.04
CA LYS A 43 16.17 -3.33 5.19
C LYS A 43 14.93 -3.08 6.03
N ALA A 44 14.02 -2.25 5.54
CA ALA A 44 12.69 -2.08 6.09
C ALA A 44 11.71 -2.95 5.31
N ASN A 45 11.01 -3.87 5.98
CA ASN A 45 9.93 -4.66 5.39
C ASN A 45 8.60 -4.19 5.98
N LEU A 46 7.66 -3.79 5.13
CA LEU A 46 6.36 -3.28 5.54
C LEU A 46 5.25 -4.21 5.04
N ILE A 47 4.43 -4.74 5.94
CA ILE A 47 3.27 -5.57 5.60
C ILE A 47 2.00 -4.76 5.85
N PHE A 48 1.28 -4.40 4.79
CA PHE A 48 -0.04 -3.78 4.87
C PHE A 48 -1.11 -4.83 5.07
N ILE A 49 -1.91 -4.68 6.14
CA ILE A 49 -2.92 -5.68 6.51
C ILE A 49 -4.31 -5.05 6.53
N CYS A 50 -5.26 -5.69 5.87
CA CYS A 50 -6.70 -5.47 6.02
C CYS A 50 -7.40 -6.82 6.25
N THR A 51 -8.71 -6.85 6.38
CA THR A 51 -9.44 -8.12 6.61
C THR A 51 -9.19 -9.14 5.50
N GLN A 52 -9.45 -8.80 4.23
CA GLN A 52 -9.49 -9.75 3.12
C GLN A 52 -8.26 -9.74 2.20
N ASN A 53 -7.29 -8.82 2.39
CA ASN A 53 -6.22 -8.57 1.43
C ASN A 53 -6.75 -8.44 -0.02
N SER A 54 -7.76 -7.61 -0.19
CA SER A 54 -8.49 -7.48 -1.45
C SER A 54 -8.42 -6.08 -2.07
N ARG A 55 -8.42 -5.02 -1.25
CA ARG A 55 -8.51 -3.61 -1.67
C ARG A 55 -7.45 -2.76 -1.00
N ARG A 56 -7.71 -2.28 0.24
CA ARG A 56 -6.93 -1.26 0.98
C ARG A 56 -5.46 -1.64 1.15
N SER A 57 -5.17 -2.86 1.57
CA SER A 57 -3.80 -3.35 1.75
C SER A 57 -3.03 -3.47 0.42
N HIS A 58 -3.70 -3.81 -0.69
CA HIS A 58 -3.08 -3.80 -2.01
C HIS A 58 -2.82 -2.39 -2.50
N PHE A 59 -3.78 -1.46 -2.35
CA PHE A 59 -3.53 -0.06 -2.69
C PHE A 59 -2.33 0.50 -1.93
N ALA A 60 -2.28 0.27 -0.61
CA ALA A 60 -1.18 0.77 0.22
C ALA A 60 0.18 0.15 -0.17
N GLN A 61 0.24 -1.16 -0.38
CA GLN A 61 1.46 -1.84 -0.86
C GLN A 61 1.95 -1.25 -2.18
N ILE A 62 1.05 -1.14 -3.16
CA ILE A 62 1.38 -0.70 -4.52
C ILE A 62 1.81 0.76 -4.52
N TRP A 63 1.08 1.64 -3.83
CA TRP A 63 1.41 3.06 -3.77
C TRP A 63 2.69 3.35 -2.98
N LEU A 64 2.95 2.62 -1.88
CA LEU A 64 4.23 2.79 -1.19
C LEU A 64 5.40 2.33 -2.08
N ALA A 65 5.28 1.18 -2.75
CA ALA A 65 6.30 0.72 -3.70
C ALA A 65 6.53 1.71 -4.86
N THR A 66 5.45 2.35 -5.32
CA THR A 66 5.52 3.39 -6.34
C THR A 66 6.27 4.62 -5.83
N GLY A 67 5.96 5.09 -4.62
CA GLY A 67 6.67 6.20 -3.97
C GLY A 67 8.16 5.91 -3.73
N ILE A 68 8.49 4.70 -3.28
CA ILE A 68 9.89 4.25 -3.12
C ILE A 68 10.65 4.40 -4.44
N SER A 69 10.05 3.96 -5.54
CA SER A 69 10.65 4.08 -6.87
C SER A 69 10.73 5.53 -7.36
N TYR A 70 9.65 6.29 -7.18
CA TYR A 70 9.53 7.67 -7.65
C TYR A 70 10.56 8.59 -6.99
N TYR A 71 10.73 8.45 -5.67
CA TYR A 71 11.71 9.20 -4.88
C TYR A 71 13.09 8.53 -4.80
N SER A 72 13.35 7.49 -5.61
CA SER A 72 14.65 6.79 -5.69
C SER A 72 15.16 6.24 -4.34
N LEU A 73 14.26 5.86 -3.45
CA LEU A 73 14.57 5.29 -2.16
C LEU A 73 15.02 3.82 -2.29
N LYS A 74 15.84 3.35 -1.35
CA LYS A 74 16.43 2.00 -1.38
C LYS A 74 16.20 1.27 -0.05
N ASN A 75 16.35 -0.05 -0.07
CA ASN A 75 16.27 -0.91 1.10
C ASN A 75 14.90 -0.92 1.81
N ILE A 76 13.82 -0.64 1.07
CA ILE A 76 12.45 -0.69 1.56
C ILE A 76 11.66 -1.67 0.70
N ASN A 77 11.05 -2.67 1.33
CA ASN A 77 10.23 -3.69 0.68
C ASN A 77 8.78 -3.58 1.17
N THR A 78 7.84 -3.79 0.27
CA THR A 78 6.41 -3.68 0.57
C THR A 78 5.70 -5.00 0.31
N PHE A 79 4.85 -5.38 1.25
CA PHE A 79 4.06 -6.60 1.22
C PHE A 79 2.61 -6.29 1.60
N SER A 80 1.71 -7.24 1.35
CA SER A 80 0.34 -7.15 1.84
C SER A 80 -0.17 -8.51 2.33
N GLY A 81 -1.17 -8.47 3.17
CA GLY A 81 -1.83 -9.66 3.70
C GLY A 81 -3.21 -9.33 4.26
N GLY A 82 -3.93 -10.35 4.65
CA GLY A 82 -5.23 -10.24 5.33
C GLY A 82 -5.33 -11.18 6.50
N THR A 83 -6.38 -11.02 7.31
CA THR A 83 -6.78 -12.00 8.33
C THR A 83 -7.56 -13.15 7.69
N SER A 84 -8.18 -12.90 6.53
CA SER A 84 -8.83 -13.89 5.67
C SER A 84 -8.36 -13.76 4.22
N VAL A 85 -8.73 -14.73 3.39
CA VAL A 85 -8.36 -14.80 1.97
C VAL A 85 -9.60 -14.75 1.09
N THR A 86 -9.56 -13.94 0.05
CA THR A 86 -10.56 -13.86 -1.01
C THR A 86 -9.88 -13.78 -2.38
N GLU A 87 -9.91 -12.63 -3.03
CA GLU A 87 -9.15 -12.32 -4.25
C GLU A 87 -8.77 -10.83 -4.30
N PHE A 88 -7.81 -10.46 -5.12
CA PHE A 88 -7.56 -9.05 -5.45
C PHE A 88 -8.77 -8.50 -6.22
N ASN A 89 -9.44 -7.52 -5.66
CA ASN A 89 -10.72 -7.01 -6.17
C ASN A 89 -10.59 -6.44 -7.59
N LYS A 90 -11.53 -6.80 -8.48
CA LYS A 90 -11.50 -6.44 -9.90
C LYS A 90 -11.67 -4.94 -10.14
N THR A 91 -12.53 -4.28 -9.37
CA THR A 91 -12.72 -2.83 -9.46
C THR A 91 -11.44 -2.09 -9.02
N ALA A 92 -10.80 -2.55 -7.94
CA ALA A 92 -9.50 -2.00 -7.52
C ALA A 92 -8.43 -2.15 -8.61
N ILE A 93 -8.38 -3.28 -9.31
CA ILE A 93 -7.47 -3.51 -10.46
C ILE A 93 -7.81 -2.54 -11.60
N THR A 94 -9.08 -2.36 -11.91
CA THR A 94 -9.55 -1.44 -12.97
C THR A 94 -9.11 0.00 -12.67
N ILE A 95 -9.29 0.48 -11.44
CA ILE A 95 -8.83 1.81 -11.02
C ILE A 95 -7.32 1.97 -11.21
N LEU A 96 -6.52 1.00 -10.75
CA LEU A 96 -5.07 1.05 -10.93
C LEU A 96 -4.65 1.09 -12.42
N LYS A 97 -5.32 0.29 -13.28
CA LYS A 97 -5.08 0.34 -14.74
C LYS A 97 -5.44 1.71 -15.32
N LYS A 98 -6.56 2.31 -14.90
CA LYS A 98 -6.96 3.67 -15.31
C LYS A 98 -5.93 4.72 -14.93
N ILE A 99 -5.30 4.60 -13.78
CA ILE A 99 -4.25 5.51 -13.30
C ILE A 99 -2.96 5.37 -14.11
N GLY A 100 -2.69 4.19 -14.67
CA GLY A 100 -1.50 3.96 -15.51
C GLY A 100 -0.62 2.78 -15.08
N TYR A 101 -1.07 1.95 -14.13
CA TYR A 101 -0.37 0.70 -13.84
C TYR A 101 -0.57 -0.32 -14.95
N ASN A 102 0.51 -1.03 -15.29
CA ASN A 102 0.41 -2.19 -16.16
C ASN A 102 0.17 -3.44 -15.31
N ILE A 103 -1.01 -4.03 -15.44
CA ILE A 103 -1.44 -5.20 -14.67
C ILE A 103 -1.88 -6.27 -15.65
N ASN A 104 -1.27 -7.45 -15.59
CA ASN A 104 -1.68 -8.60 -16.40
C ASN A 104 -3.09 -9.06 -15.98
N SER A 105 -3.70 -9.90 -16.80
CA SER A 105 -5.06 -10.43 -16.58
C SER A 105 -5.01 -11.96 -16.50
N PRO A 106 -4.52 -12.54 -15.40
CA PRO A 106 -4.49 -13.99 -15.22
C PRO A 106 -5.92 -14.51 -15.00
N THR A 107 -6.13 -15.80 -15.28
CA THR A 107 -7.38 -16.52 -15.06
C THR A 107 -7.30 -17.40 -13.81
N GLY A 108 -8.45 -17.87 -13.31
CA GLY A 108 -8.54 -18.78 -12.18
C GLY A 108 -8.99 -18.10 -10.89
N ASN A 109 -9.08 -18.88 -9.82
CA ASN A 109 -9.46 -18.39 -8.50
C ASN A 109 -8.26 -17.73 -7.81
N ASN A 110 -8.42 -16.50 -7.32
CA ASN A 110 -7.41 -15.74 -6.64
C ASN A 110 -6.03 -15.77 -7.34
N PRO A 111 -5.96 -15.42 -8.63
CA PRO A 111 -4.73 -15.56 -9.42
C PRO A 111 -3.69 -14.51 -9.01
N ILE A 112 -2.42 -14.79 -9.32
CA ILE A 112 -1.34 -13.85 -9.04
C ILE A 112 -1.28 -12.78 -10.13
N TYR A 113 -1.66 -11.56 -9.80
CA TYR A 113 -1.49 -10.39 -10.66
C TYR A 113 -0.07 -9.86 -10.56
N ARG A 114 0.52 -9.52 -11.70
CA ARG A 114 1.80 -8.81 -11.79
C ARG A 114 1.52 -7.34 -12.05
N VAL A 115 1.81 -6.50 -11.07
CA VAL A 115 1.61 -5.05 -11.13
C VAL A 115 2.94 -4.38 -11.42
N SER A 116 3.03 -3.67 -12.54
CA SER A 116 4.22 -2.94 -12.99
C SER A 116 3.93 -1.46 -13.15
N PHE A 117 4.86 -0.61 -12.72
CA PHE A 117 4.78 0.84 -12.82
C PHE A 117 6.04 1.47 -13.42
N SER A 118 7.10 0.69 -13.57
CA SER A 118 8.35 1.10 -14.23
C SER A 118 8.95 -0.08 -14.99
N LYS A 119 9.63 0.19 -16.11
CA LYS A 119 10.33 -0.84 -16.92
C LYS A 119 11.54 -1.43 -16.19
N ASN A 120 12.15 -0.66 -15.27
CA ASN A 120 13.41 -1.00 -14.61
C ASN A 120 13.22 -1.66 -13.23
N ILE A 121 11.99 -1.96 -12.85
CA ILE A 121 11.65 -2.52 -11.54
C ILE A 121 10.84 -3.79 -11.72
N SER A 122 11.19 -4.82 -10.96
CA SER A 122 10.44 -6.08 -10.95
C SER A 122 8.98 -5.83 -10.56
N SER A 123 8.05 -6.50 -11.26
CA SER A 123 6.63 -6.38 -10.95
C SER A 123 6.29 -6.91 -9.57
N LEU A 124 5.39 -6.23 -8.88
CA LEU A 124 4.80 -6.73 -7.64
C LEU A 124 3.88 -7.91 -7.93
N LYS A 125 3.97 -8.96 -7.11
CA LYS A 125 3.02 -10.09 -7.14
C LYS A 125 1.89 -9.78 -6.17
N CYS A 126 0.70 -9.49 -6.69
CA CYS A 126 -0.49 -9.12 -5.92
C CYS A 126 -1.57 -10.21 -6.05
N PHE A 127 -1.97 -10.79 -4.94
CA PHE A 127 -3.08 -11.73 -4.80
C PHE A 127 -3.50 -11.76 -3.33
N SER A 128 -4.72 -12.16 -3.05
CA SER A 128 -5.18 -12.23 -1.67
C SER A 128 -4.50 -13.39 -0.93
N LYS A 129 -3.91 -13.10 0.23
CA LYS A 129 -3.21 -14.07 1.07
C LYS A 129 -3.27 -13.66 2.54
N LYS A 130 -3.12 -14.61 3.43
CA LYS A 130 -2.95 -14.31 4.86
C LYS A 130 -1.66 -13.54 5.09
N TYR A 131 -1.63 -12.69 6.13
CA TYR A 131 -0.45 -11.89 6.48
C TYR A 131 0.78 -12.75 6.79
N ASN A 132 0.61 -13.96 7.32
CA ASN A 132 1.67 -14.93 7.63
C ASN A 132 1.97 -15.91 6.48
N SER A 133 1.54 -15.60 5.26
CA SER A 133 1.89 -16.39 4.06
C SER A 133 3.39 -16.39 3.83
N SER A 134 3.94 -17.49 3.28
CA SER A 134 5.36 -17.61 2.88
C SER A 134 5.81 -16.59 1.83
N PHE A 135 4.90 -15.88 1.19
CA PHE A 135 5.19 -14.73 0.30
C PHE A 135 5.51 -13.44 1.06
N ASN A 136 5.28 -13.40 2.36
CA ASN A 136 5.58 -12.27 3.24
C ASN A 136 6.79 -12.61 4.15
N PRO A 137 7.51 -11.60 4.65
CA PRO A 137 8.55 -11.83 5.63
C PRO A 137 7.94 -12.39 6.93
N ASN A 138 8.68 -13.26 7.60
CA ASN A 138 8.29 -13.88 8.87
C ASN A 138 8.99 -13.26 10.08
N GLU A 139 9.92 -12.32 9.85
CA GLU A 139 10.66 -11.57 10.85
C GLU A 139 11.19 -10.24 10.28
N ASN A 140 11.64 -9.35 11.15
CA ASN A 140 12.19 -8.04 10.77
C ASN A 140 11.24 -7.23 9.88
N PHE A 141 9.96 -7.09 10.28
CA PHE A 141 8.95 -6.34 9.56
C PHE A 141 8.09 -5.49 10.50
N VAL A 142 7.58 -4.40 9.98
CA VAL A 142 6.52 -3.60 10.61
C VAL A 142 5.18 -3.92 9.96
N VAL A 143 4.13 -3.89 10.76
CA VAL A 143 2.76 -4.08 10.31
C VAL A 143 2.05 -2.74 10.22
N ILE A 144 1.41 -2.49 9.07
CA ILE A 144 0.54 -1.33 8.86
C ILE A 144 -0.90 -1.82 8.76
N MET A 145 -1.69 -1.56 9.79
CA MET A 145 -3.11 -1.96 9.85
C MET A 145 -3.96 -0.97 9.04
N THR A 146 -4.45 -1.38 7.89
CA THR A 146 -5.21 -0.51 6.97
C THR A 146 -6.73 -0.55 7.19
N CYS A 147 -7.20 -1.24 8.22
CA CYS A 147 -8.59 -1.20 8.66
C CYS A 147 -8.72 -1.54 10.15
N SER A 148 -9.72 -0.94 10.80
CA SER A 148 -10.01 -1.16 12.22
C SER A 148 -10.50 -2.57 12.55
N ASP A 149 -11.17 -3.25 11.60
CA ASP A 149 -11.64 -4.62 11.82
C ASP A 149 -10.48 -5.62 11.86
N ALA A 150 -9.49 -5.47 10.97
CA ALA A 150 -8.30 -6.31 11.03
C ALA A 150 -7.50 -6.03 12.31
N GLU A 151 -7.51 -4.80 12.79
CA GLU A 151 -6.90 -4.43 14.07
C GLU A 151 -7.55 -5.15 15.25
N LYS A 152 -8.87 -5.17 15.32
CA LYS A 152 -9.62 -5.85 16.38
C LYS A 152 -9.47 -7.38 16.34
N THR A 153 -9.47 -7.97 15.14
CA THR A 153 -9.41 -9.43 14.95
C THR A 153 -8.00 -10.01 15.01
N CYS A 154 -6.96 -9.17 14.92
CA CYS A 154 -5.58 -9.59 14.96
C CYS A 154 -4.76 -8.68 15.90
N PRO A 155 -5.03 -8.71 17.22
CA PRO A 155 -4.42 -7.79 18.19
C PRO A 155 -2.92 -8.03 18.35
N PHE A 156 -2.43 -9.22 18.05
CA PHE A 156 -1.03 -9.58 18.16
C PHE A 156 -0.54 -10.28 16.89
N ILE A 157 0.55 -9.78 16.32
CA ILE A 157 1.23 -10.40 15.16
C ILE A 157 2.65 -10.77 15.61
N PRO A 158 2.92 -12.08 15.78
CA PRO A 158 4.22 -12.53 16.25
C PRO A 158 5.35 -12.03 15.35
N ARG A 159 6.48 -11.67 15.97
CA ARG A 159 7.72 -11.24 15.30
C ARG A 159 7.61 -9.93 14.49
N ALA A 160 6.49 -9.21 14.54
CA ALA A 160 6.46 -7.84 14.08
C ALA A 160 7.32 -6.97 15.01
N GLU A 161 8.15 -6.11 14.42
CA GLU A 161 8.97 -5.17 15.18
C GLU A 161 8.15 -4.02 15.73
N ASP A 162 7.10 -3.64 15.00
CA ASP A 162 6.19 -2.56 15.36
C ASP A 162 4.85 -2.71 14.64
N ARG A 163 3.86 -1.95 15.06
CA ARG A 163 2.51 -1.97 14.53
C ARG A 163 1.92 -0.57 14.46
N ILE A 164 1.68 -0.10 13.26
CA ILE A 164 1.13 1.24 12.99
C ILE A 164 -0.33 1.09 12.56
N LEU A 165 -1.23 1.81 13.23
CA LEU A 165 -2.65 1.83 12.89
C LEU A 165 -2.93 2.96 11.91
N LEU A 166 -3.17 2.63 10.65
CA LEU A 166 -3.44 3.57 9.56
C LEU A 166 -4.73 3.18 8.81
N PRO A 167 -5.91 3.29 9.45
CA PRO A 167 -7.16 2.77 8.90
C PRO A 167 -7.68 3.64 7.75
N TYR A 168 -8.34 2.97 6.81
CA TYR A 168 -9.07 3.56 5.69
C TYR A 168 -10.48 2.96 5.62
N ASP A 169 -11.45 3.76 5.18
CA ASP A 169 -12.80 3.29 4.91
C ASP A 169 -12.78 2.23 3.80
N ASP A 170 -13.62 1.20 3.94
CA ASP A 170 -13.70 0.15 2.93
C ASP A 170 -14.63 0.58 1.79
N PRO A 171 -14.14 0.72 0.55
CA PRO A 171 -15.01 1.03 -0.58
C PRO A 171 -16.01 -0.10 -0.88
N LYS A 172 -15.85 -1.28 -0.27
CA LYS A 172 -16.76 -2.43 -0.44
C LYS A 172 -18.23 -2.11 -0.17
N ILE A 173 -18.52 -1.16 0.71
CA ILE A 173 -19.90 -0.78 1.02
C ILE A 173 -20.67 -0.25 -0.21
N PHE A 174 -19.96 0.10 -1.28
CA PHE A 174 -20.52 0.58 -2.54
C PHE A 174 -20.50 -0.48 -3.66
N ASP A 175 -20.04 -1.72 -3.37
CA ASP A 175 -20.01 -2.81 -4.37
C ASP A 175 -21.42 -3.03 -4.96
N GLY A 176 -21.50 -3.10 -6.30
CA GLY A 176 -22.75 -3.28 -7.04
C GLY A 176 -23.67 -2.05 -7.15
N THR A 177 -23.24 -0.90 -6.65
CA THR A 177 -23.97 0.38 -6.79
C THR A 177 -23.39 1.22 -7.94
N ASN A 178 -24.15 2.24 -8.39
CA ASN A 178 -23.66 3.21 -9.38
C ASN A 178 -22.48 4.06 -8.88
N TYR A 179 -22.18 4.02 -7.59
CA TYR A 179 -21.10 4.77 -6.95
C TYR A 179 -19.83 3.93 -6.73
N GLU A 180 -19.83 2.64 -7.06
CA GLU A 180 -18.72 1.73 -6.80
C GLU A 180 -17.40 2.29 -7.31
N GLU A 181 -17.32 2.64 -8.59
CA GLU A 181 -16.09 3.13 -9.20
C GLU A 181 -15.59 4.41 -8.53
N GLU A 182 -16.47 5.36 -8.28
CA GLU A 182 -16.13 6.65 -7.64
C GLU A 182 -15.52 6.45 -6.26
N TYR A 183 -16.09 5.58 -5.43
CA TYR A 183 -15.58 5.35 -4.07
C TYR A 183 -14.30 4.54 -4.05
N TYR A 184 -14.10 3.63 -5.01
CA TYR A 184 -12.81 2.97 -5.20
C TYR A 184 -11.72 3.95 -5.64
N GLU A 185 -12.03 4.90 -6.54
CA GLU A 185 -11.12 5.97 -6.93
C GLU A 185 -10.76 6.87 -5.74
N LYS A 186 -11.75 7.30 -4.95
CA LYS A 186 -11.53 8.09 -3.72
C LYS A 186 -10.64 7.37 -2.72
N SER A 187 -10.92 6.08 -2.45
CA SER A 187 -10.12 5.26 -1.54
C SER A 187 -8.68 5.10 -2.06
N CYS A 188 -8.53 4.78 -3.34
CA CYS A 188 -7.22 4.65 -3.98
C CYS A 188 -6.43 5.96 -3.91
N LYS A 189 -7.07 7.11 -4.23
CA LYS A 189 -6.45 8.44 -4.19
C LYS A 189 -6.01 8.81 -2.78
N LYS A 190 -6.86 8.61 -1.77
CA LYS A 190 -6.53 8.90 -0.37
C LYS A 190 -5.28 8.12 0.08
N ILE A 191 -5.27 6.80 -0.17
CA ILE A 191 -4.14 5.94 0.16
C ILE A 191 -2.88 6.37 -0.62
N ALA A 192 -3.02 6.68 -1.91
CA ALA A 192 -1.91 7.16 -2.73
C ALA A 192 -1.29 8.44 -2.17
N THR A 193 -2.11 9.42 -1.80
CA THR A 193 -1.66 10.70 -1.25
C THR A 193 -0.83 10.49 0.03
N GLU A 194 -1.31 9.66 0.95
CA GLU A 194 -0.63 9.42 2.22
C GLU A 194 0.65 8.58 2.05
N MET A 195 0.66 7.57 1.17
CA MET A 195 1.86 6.77 0.89
C MET A 195 2.95 7.60 0.19
N LEU A 196 2.57 8.41 -0.79
CA LEU A 196 3.50 9.30 -1.48
C LEU A 196 4.04 10.40 -0.55
N PHE A 197 3.18 11.00 0.28
CA PHE A 197 3.59 11.98 1.29
C PHE A 197 4.64 11.38 2.23
N SER A 198 4.39 10.17 2.78
CA SER A 198 5.34 9.50 3.68
C SER A 198 6.70 9.28 3.01
N MET A 199 6.73 8.91 1.74
CA MET A 199 7.98 8.69 1.00
C MET A 199 8.67 10.00 0.66
N SER A 200 7.94 11.05 0.33
CA SER A 200 8.48 12.41 0.13
C SER A 200 9.14 12.94 1.39
N GLU A 201 8.46 12.82 2.54
CA GLU A 201 9.01 13.26 3.83
C GLU A 201 10.25 12.45 4.24
N PHE A 202 10.24 11.14 3.99
CA PHE A 202 11.41 10.31 4.25
C PHE A 202 12.58 10.64 3.32
N GLN A 203 12.30 10.90 2.06
CA GLN A 203 13.32 11.31 1.08
C GLN A 203 14.06 12.58 1.51
N LYS A 204 13.36 13.57 2.06
CA LYS A 204 13.98 14.81 2.61
C LYS A 204 14.95 14.54 3.76
N MET A 205 14.81 13.43 4.46
CA MET A 205 15.71 13.05 5.57
C MET A 205 16.98 12.33 5.11
N VAL A 206 16.95 11.69 3.94
CA VAL A 206 18.04 10.81 3.45
C VAL A 206 18.75 11.37 2.21
N ALA A 207 18.32 12.53 1.69
CA ALA A 207 18.89 13.25 0.55
C ALA A 207 20.21 13.93 0.86
#